data_cd432f2dfdccfcd3ed00cf9c5aa7b2df
#
_entry.id   cd432f2dfdccfcd3ed00cf9c5aa7b2df
#
_cell.length_a   1.000
_cell.length_b   1.000
_cell.length_c   1.000
_cell.angle_alpha   90.00
_cell.angle_beta   90.00
_cell.angle_gamma   90.00
#
_symmetry.space_group_name_H-M   'P 1'
#
loop_
_entity.id
_entity.type
_entity.pdbx_description
1 polymer ?
#
loop_
_entity_poly.entity_id
_entity_poly.type
_entity_poly.pdbx_seq_one_letter_code
_entity_poly.pdbx_strand_id
1 'polypeptide(L)'
;MPEIQILEKPVEELNTIDRTFDLVYMDPPFGLQRDFTMQEEDGQEKSFSDHWTSFDDYIDWYAEVINNAFAKLNKNGWLYAHNNFIGNALVLSKVDRKVRDAFYTNISWKRSGPKNNIKNGWGNIVDSIMVLRKGNPYFEVEYTS
;
A
#
# COMPACT_ATOMS: atom_id res chain seq x y z
N MET A 1 -22.90 13.94 -11.95
CA MET A 1 -22.27 14.32 -10.67
C MET A 1 -21.49 13.14 -10.13
N PRO A 2 -20.23 13.31 -9.78
CA PRO A 2 -19.49 12.25 -9.11
C PRO A 2 -20.12 11.98 -7.74
N GLU A 3 -20.25 10.71 -7.43
CA GLU A 3 -20.76 10.24 -6.14
C GLU A 3 -19.57 9.85 -5.25
N ILE A 4 -19.58 10.34 -4.00
CA ILE A 4 -18.60 9.94 -2.99
C ILE A 4 -19.32 9.05 -1.98
N GLN A 5 -18.82 7.86 -1.81
CA GLN A 5 -19.31 6.91 -0.83
C GLN A 5 -18.20 6.57 0.16
N ILE A 6 -18.50 6.70 1.45
CA ILE A 6 -17.57 6.34 2.53
C ILE A 6 -18.09 5.06 3.17
N LEU A 7 -17.24 4.04 3.21
CA LEU A 7 -17.54 2.75 3.83
C LEU A 7 -16.62 2.58 5.05
N GLU A 8 -17.22 2.51 6.23
CA GLU A 8 -16.49 2.24 7.48
C GLU A 8 -16.39 0.73 7.67
N LYS A 9 -15.49 0.11 6.91
CA LYS A 9 -15.24 -1.33 6.94
C LYS A 9 -13.75 -1.62 7.02
N PRO A 10 -13.33 -2.66 7.73
CA PRO A 10 -11.94 -3.10 7.67
C PRO A 10 -11.59 -3.55 6.25
N VAL A 11 -10.35 -3.32 5.85
CA VAL A 11 -9.87 -3.63 4.49
C VAL A 11 -9.95 -5.13 4.19
N GLU A 12 -9.91 -5.97 5.23
CA GLU A 12 -10.05 -7.42 5.08
C GLU A 12 -11.44 -7.82 4.53
N GLU A 13 -12.43 -6.93 4.64
CA GLU A 13 -13.77 -7.15 4.08
C GLU A 13 -13.92 -6.64 2.65
N LEU A 14 -12.83 -6.26 1.99
CA LEU A 14 -12.87 -5.74 0.62
C LEU A 14 -13.56 -6.71 -0.35
N ASN A 15 -13.38 -8.01 -0.14
CA ASN A 15 -14.02 -9.03 -0.97
C ASN A 15 -15.54 -9.05 -0.88
N THR A 16 -16.13 -8.48 0.19
CA THR A 16 -17.58 -8.43 0.38
C THR A 16 -18.23 -7.29 -0.39
N ILE A 17 -17.43 -6.37 -0.95
CA ILE A 17 -17.93 -5.25 -1.74
C ILE A 17 -18.24 -5.75 -3.14
N ASP A 18 -19.53 -5.65 -3.53
CA ASP A 18 -20.00 -6.15 -4.83
C ASP A 18 -19.87 -5.07 -5.90
N ARG A 19 -18.64 -4.71 -6.22
CA ARG A 19 -18.31 -3.82 -7.35
C ARG A 19 -16.83 -3.94 -7.70
N THR A 20 -16.48 -3.47 -8.89
CA THR A 20 -15.10 -3.40 -9.36
C THR A 20 -14.73 -1.95 -9.63
N PHE A 21 -13.43 -1.68 -9.74
CA PHE A 21 -12.90 -0.33 -9.81
C PHE A 21 -11.91 -0.18 -10.96
N ASP A 22 -11.87 1.01 -11.54
CA ASP A 22 -10.88 1.36 -12.56
C ASP A 22 -9.53 1.76 -11.96
N LEU A 23 -9.55 2.24 -10.72
CA LEU A 23 -8.36 2.65 -9.98
C LEU A 23 -8.54 2.36 -8.50
N VAL A 24 -7.52 1.78 -7.91
CA VAL A 24 -7.42 1.60 -6.46
C VAL A 24 -6.13 2.27 -5.98
N TYR A 25 -6.25 3.13 -4.99
CA TYR A 25 -5.11 3.71 -4.28
C TYR A 25 -5.15 3.23 -2.84
N MET A 26 -4.03 2.67 -2.38
CA MET A 26 -3.89 2.12 -1.04
C MET A 26 -2.80 2.86 -0.28
N ASP A 27 -3.11 3.25 0.94
CA ASP A 27 -2.15 3.86 1.86
C ASP A 27 -2.27 3.17 3.23
N PRO A 28 -1.83 1.90 3.32
CA PRO A 28 -1.92 1.16 4.58
C PRO A 28 -0.92 1.69 5.60
N PRO A 29 -1.09 1.37 6.89
CA PRO A 29 -0.05 1.63 7.86
C PRO A 29 1.21 0.89 7.46
N PHE A 30 2.39 1.54 7.64
CA PHE A 30 3.67 0.91 7.36
C PHE A 30 4.05 0.02 8.54
N GLY A 31 4.40 -1.23 8.25
CA GLY A 31 4.70 -2.22 9.28
C GLY A 31 6.09 -2.07 9.88
N LEU A 32 6.45 -0.88 10.33
CA LEU A 32 7.74 -0.64 10.96
C LEU A 32 7.72 -1.15 12.39
N GLN A 33 8.66 -2.00 12.74
CA GLN A 33 8.72 -2.63 14.06
C GLN A 33 8.76 -1.65 15.22
N ARG A 34 9.40 -0.51 15.03
CA ARG A 34 9.43 0.55 16.05
C ARG A 34 8.05 1.18 16.31
N ASP A 35 7.17 1.17 15.32
CA ASP A 35 5.81 1.70 15.48
C ASP A 35 5.00 0.81 16.44
N PHE A 36 5.26 -0.48 16.44
CA PHE A 36 4.67 -1.40 17.42
C PHE A 36 5.15 -1.09 18.84
N THR A 37 6.44 -0.82 19.00
CA THR A 37 7.04 -0.53 20.31
C THR A 37 6.53 0.78 20.90
N MET A 38 6.41 1.83 20.10
CA MET A 38 5.91 3.13 20.55
C MET A 38 4.44 3.08 21.00
N GLN A 39 3.69 2.14 20.50
CA GLN A 39 2.28 1.99 20.86
C GLN A 39 2.09 1.29 22.21
N GLU A 40 3.03 0.46 22.61
CA GLU A 40 2.99 -0.21 23.92
C GLU A 40 3.28 0.75 25.07
N GLU A 41 4.13 1.77 24.83
CA GLU A 41 4.50 2.73 25.88
C GLU A 41 3.35 3.69 26.25
N ASP A 42 2.48 4.02 25.32
CA ASP A 42 1.39 4.97 25.56
C ASP A 42 0.13 4.31 26.15
N GLY A 43 0.09 3.00 26.27
CA GLY A 43 -1.05 2.27 26.83
C GLY A 43 -2.34 2.43 26.04
N GLN A 44 -2.30 3.00 24.87
CA GLN A 44 -3.45 3.11 23.98
C GLN A 44 -3.49 1.94 23.02
N GLU A 45 -4.58 1.19 23.07
CA GLU A 45 -4.84 0.16 22.08
C GLU A 45 -5.02 0.79 20.72
N LYS A 46 -4.16 0.41 19.79
CA LYS A 46 -4.31 0.80 18.39
C LYS A 46 -4.74 -0.40 17.60
N SER A 47 -5.89 -0.27 16.99
CA SER A 47 -6.61 -1.36 16.36
C SER A 47 -5.81 -2.09 15.26
N PHE A 48 -4.82 -1.45 14.66
CA PHE A 48 -4.03 -2.10 13.60
C PHE A 48 -2.77 -2.80 14.11
N SER A 49 -2.28 -2.49 15.31
CA SER A 49 -1.10 -3.16 15.89
C SER A 49 -1.41 -4.55 16.40
N ASP A 50 -2.68 -4.85 16.64
CA ASP A 50 -3.11 -6.15 17.17
C ASP A 50 -3.08 -7.26 16.11
N HIS A 51 -2.95 -6.92 14.82
CA HIS A 51 -3.00 -7.90 13.73
C HIS A 51 -1.64 -8.53 13.42
N TRP A 52 -0.53 -7.91 13.82
CA TRP A 52 0.79 -8.36 13.38
C TRP A 52 1.71 -8.57 14.58
N THR A 53 2.24 -9.77 14.69
CA THR A 53 3.21 -10.13 15.73
C THR A 53 4.65 -9.93 15.27
N SER A 54 4.87 -9.80 13.95
CA SER A 54 6.17 -9.60 13.35
C SER A 54 6.05 -8.83 12.04
N PHE A 55 7.19 -8.37 11.53
CA PHE A 55 7.22 -7.73 10.21
C PHE A 55 6.82 -8.71 9.10
N ASP A 56 7.22 -9.97 9.21
CA ASP A 56 6.83 -10.98 8.24
C ASP A 56 5.31 -11.19 8.22
N ASP A 57 4.67 -11.20 9.38
CA ASP A 57 3.20 -11.27 9.47
C ASP A 57 2.54 -10.06 8.82
N TYR A 58 3.13 -8.88 8.99
CA TYR A 58 2.66 -7.67 8.30
C TYR A 58 2.75 -7.83 6.79
N ILE A 59 3.85 -8.34 6.27
CA ILE A 59 4.04 -8.51 4.82
C ILE A 59 3.04 -9.55 4.27
N ASP A 60 2.76 -10.63 5.00
CA ASP A 60 1.76 -11.61 4.61
C ASP A 60 0.35 -10.98 4.54
N TRP A 61 0.01 -10.17 5.54
CA TRP A 61 -1.25 -9.43 5.54
C TRP A 61 -1.33 -8.45 4.37
N TYR A 62 -0.26 -7.69 4.14
CA TYR A 62 -0.20 -6.70 3.06
C TYR A 62 -0.33 -7.36 1.69
N ALA A 63 0.30 -8.51 1.50
CA ALA A 63 0.17 -9.29 0.27
C ALA A 63 -1.28 -9.74 0.03
N GLU A 64 -1.96 -10.20 1.07
CA GLU A 64 -3.38 -10.59 0.96
C GLU A 64 -4.25 -9.40 0.58
N VAL A 65 -4.04 -8.25 1.20
CA VAL A 65 -4.79 -7.02 0.88
C VAL A 65 -4.55 -6.61 -0.58
N ILE A 66 -3.32 -6.67 -1.06
CA ILE A 66 -3.00 -6.35 -2.46
C ILE A 66 -3.66 -7.35 -3.42
N ASN A 67 -3.58 -8.65 -3.12
CA ASN A 67 -4.24 -9.67 -3.95
C ASN A 67 -5.75 -9.40 -4.07
N ASN A 68 -6.39 -9.08 -2.95
CA ASN A 68 -7.82 -8.79 -2.92
C ASN A 68 -8.17 -7.51 -3.67
N ALA A 69 -7.36 -6.47 -3.51
CA ALA A 69 -7.56 -5.20 -4.21
C ALA A 69 -7.38 -5.37 -5.73
N PHE A 70 -6.37 -6.13 -6.13
CA PHE A 70 -6.15 -6.42 -7.55
C PHE A 70 -7.32 -7.20 -8.16
N ALA A 71 -7.89 -8.14 -7.41
CA ALA A 71 -9.07 -8.89 -7.85
C ALA A 71 -10.30 -7.99 -8.05
N LYS A 72 -10.36 -6.86 -7.35
CA LYS A 72 -11.44 -5.86 -7.50
C LYS A 72 -11.21 -4.86 -8.61
N LEU A 73 -10.07 -4.90 -9.30
CA LEU A 73 -9.89 -4.08 -10.49
C LEU A 73 -10.73 -4.60 -11.64
N ASN A 74 -11.24 -3.66 -12.44
CA ASN A 74 -11.81 -3.96 -13.74
C ASN A 74 -10.75 -4.62 -14.64
N LYS A 75 -11.18 -5.17 -15.77
CA LYS A 75 -10.27 -5.81 -16.73
C LYS A 75 -9.14 -4.88 -17.22
N ASN A 76 -9.34 -3.56 -17.11
CA ASN A 76 -8.35 -2.53 -17.42
C ASN A 76 -8.32 -1.55 -16.24
N GLY A 77 -7.39 -1.73 -15.34
CA GLY A 77 -7.35 -0.90 -14.13
C GLY A 77 -5.95 -0.68 -13.58
N TRP A 78 -5.82 0.36 -12.76
CA TRP A 78 -4.59 0.73 -12.06
C TRP A 78 -4.71 0.46 -10.56
N LEU A 79 -3.66 -0.08 -9.97
CA LEU A 79 -3.52 -0.17 -8.52
C LEU A 79 -2.23 0.54 -8.09
N TYR A 80 -2.38 1.47 -7.15
CA TYR A 80 -1.28 2.21 -6.54
C TYR A 80 -1.19 1.80 -5.08
N ALA A 81 -0.05 1.26 -4.67
CA ALA A 81 0.19 0.83 -3.30
C ALA A 81 1.33 1.64 -2.68
N HIS A 82 0.98 2.54 -1.77
CA HIS A 82 1.90 3.43 -1.09
C HIS A 82 2.43 2.75 0.18
N ASN A 83 3.74 2.63 0.28
CA ASN A 83 4.39 2.06 1.46
C ASN A 83 5.85 2.55 1.51
N ASN A 84 6.61 2.09 2.48
CA ASN A 84 8.04 2.27 2.44
C ASN A 84 8.67 1.30 1.42
N PHE A 85 9.94 1.55 1.08
CA PHE A 85 10.63 0.74 0.07
C PHE A 85 10.64 -0.75 0.42
N ILE A 86 10.99 -1.08 1.66
CA ILE A 86 11.15 -2.49 2.05
C ILE A 86 9.80 -3.23 2.06
N GLY A 87 8.73 -2.55 2.48
CA GLY A 87 7.39 -3.13 2.46
C GLY A 87 6.96 -3.51 1.04
N ASN A 88 7.10 -2.59 0.10
CA ASN A 88 6.75 -2.85 -1.29
C ASN A 88 7.70 -3.86 -1.96
N ALA A 89 8.98 -3.82 -1.65
CA ALA A 89 9.94 -4.77 -2.21
C ALA A 89 9.64 -6.21 -1.77
N LEU A 90 9.35 -6.41 -0.49
CA LEU A 90 9.09 -7.74 0.05
C LEU A 90 7.70 -8.26 -0.33
N VAL A 91 6.70 -7.39 -0.39
CA VAL A 91 5.34 -7.84 -0.72
C VAL A 91 5.23 -8.44 -2.11
N LEU A 92 6.05 -7.96 -3.06
CA LEU A 92 6.06 -8.52 -4.43
C LEU A 92 6.45 -10.00 -4.46
N SER A 93 7.21 -10.47 -3.49
CA SER A 93 7.58 -11.89 -3.39
C SER A 93 6.47 -12.75 -2.78
N LYS A 94 5.45 -12.13 -2.17
CA LYS A 94 4.39 -12.82 -1.43
C LYS A 94 3.03 -12.78 -2.12
N VAL A 95 2.81 -11.83 -3.02
CA VAL A 95 1.54 -11.76 -3.77
C VAL A 95 1.43 -12.91 -4.77
N ASP A 96 0.21 -13.16 -5.24
CA ASP A 96 -0.03 -14.13 -6.31
C ASP A 96 0.79 -13.80 -7.55
N ARG A 97 1.17 -14.82 -8.30
CA ARG A 97 2.01 -14.66 -9.48
C ARG A 97 1.42 -13.67 -10.50
N LYS A 98 0.12 -13.76 -10.75
CA LYS A 98 -0.56 -12.86 -11.69
C LYS A 98 -0.50 -11.39 -11.23
N VAL A 99 -0.48 -11.16 -9.92
CA VAL A 99 -0.39 -9.81 -9.34
C VAL A 99 1.05 -9.31 -9.47
N ARG A 100 2.03 -10.14 -9.14
CA ARG A 100 3.44 -9.80 -9.31
C ARG A 100 3.76 -9.47 -10.77
N ASP A 101 3.24 -10.27 -11.71
CA ASP A 101 3.49 -10.09 -13.13
C ASP A 101 2.81 -8.82 -13.68
N ALA A 102 1.86 -8.25 -12.94
CA ALA A 102 1.22 -6.98 -13.25
C ALA A 102 2.03 -5.75 -12.81
N PHE A 103 3.16 -5.94 -12.15
CA PHE A 103 4.03 -4.83 -11.76
C PHE A 103 4.41 -4.01 -12.98
N TYR A 104 4.18 -2.68 -12.89
CA TYR A 104 4.46 -1.76 -13.98
C TYR A 104 5.66 -0.86 -13.66
N THR A 105 5.60 -0.14 -12.53
CA THR A 105 6.68 0.76 -12.13
C THR A 105 6.61 1.07 -10.64
N ASN A 106 7.63 1.74 -10.15
CA ASN A 106 7.67 2.31 -8.81
C ASN A 106 7.85 3.82 -8.92
N ILE A 107 6.97 4.57 -8.26
CA ILE A 107 7.09 6.01 -8.13
C ILE A 107 7.80 6.31 -6.81
N SER A 108 8.87 7.09 -6.87
CA SER A 108 9.57 7.56 -5.67
C SER A 108 8.95 8.87 -5.22
N TRP A 109 8.24 8.81 -4.10
CA TRP A 109 7.57 9.99 -3.53
C TRP A 109 8.48 10.65 -2.50
N LYS A 110 9.02 11.81 -2.84
CA LYS A 110 9.88 12.55 -1.93
C LYS A 110 9.05 13.29 -0.88
N ARG A 111 9.32 13.00 0.40
CA ARG A 111 8.71 13.74 1.50
C ARG A 111 9.42 15.08 1.71
N SER A 112 8.76 16.00 2.42
CA SER A 112 9.30 17.34 2.69
C SER A 112 10.53 17.32 3.59
N GLY A 113 10.74 16.24 4.34
CA GLY A 113 11.91 16.08 5.21
C GLY A 113 12.08 14.65 5.67
N PRO A 114 13.24 14.32 6.25
CA PRO A 114 13.44 12.99 6.79
C PRO A 114 12.54 12.75 8.00
N LYS A 115 12.03 11.53 8.12
CA LYS A 115 11.15 11.14 9.23
C LYS A 115 11.85 11.24 10.58
N ASN A 116 13.18 11.05 10.60
CA ASN A 116 14.01 11.14 11.80
C ASN A 116 15.32 11.87 11.48
N ASN A 117 15.84 12.60 12.47
CA ASN A 117 17.18 13.16 12.38
C ASN A 117 18.21 12.06 12.56
N ILE A 118 18.69 11.53 11.46
CA ILE A 118 19.74 10.52 11.45
C ILE A 118 21.08 11.25 11.35
N LYS A 119 21.93 11.05 12.35
CA LYS A 119 23.26 11.69 12.39
C LYS A 119 24.38 10.79 11.86
N ASN A 120 24.16 9.48 11.81
CA ASN A 120 25.20 8.49 11.52
C ASN A 120 24.95 7.72 10.22
N GLY A 121 24.13 8.26 9.29
CA GLY A 121 23.83 7.56 8.05
C GLY A 121 22.93 8.35 7.14
N TRP A 122 22.45 7.71 6.12
CA TRP A 122 21.55 8.31 5.15
C TRP A 122 20.13 8.47 5.74
N GLY A 123 19.58 9.67 5.59
CA GLY A 123 18.18 9.91 5.94
C GLY A 123 17.24 9.32 4.92
N ASN A 124 16.11 8.76 5.37
CA ASN A 124 15.07 8.24 4.49
C ASN A 124 14.02 9.31 4.25
N ILE A 125 14.00 9.89 3.06
CA ILE A 125 13.07 10.96 2.66
C ILE A 125 12.14 10.55 1.53
N VAL A 126 12.17 9.29 1.13
CA VAL A 126 11.41 8.79 -0.03
C VAL A 126 10.51 7.65 0.41
N ASP A 127 9.24 7.75 0.04
CA ASP A 127 8.32 6.62 0.09
C ASP A 127 8.21 5.99 -1.30
N SER A 128 7.69 4.76 -1.34
CA SER A 128 7.47 3.99 -2.56
C SER A 128 5.99 3.98 -2.88
N ILE A 129 5.64 4.29 -4.12
CA ILE A 129 4.30 4.00 -4.65
C ILE A 129 4.46 2.97 -5.74
N MET A 130 4.14 1.74 -5.41
CA MET A 130 4.18 0.63 -6.35
C MET A 130 2.97 0.69 -7.26
N VAL A 131 3.18 0.61 -8.58
CA VAL A 131 2.10 0.67 -9.56
C VAL A 131 1.94 -0.68 -10.24
N LEU A 132 0.75 -1.24 -10.12
CA LEU A 132 0.34 -2.45 -10.83
C LEU A 132 -0.65 -2.10 -11.92
N ARG A 133 -0.51 -2.73 -13.08
CA ARG A 133 -1.36 -2.48 -14.25
C ARG A 133 -2.06 -3.77 -14.67
N LYS A 134 -3.39 -3.74 -14.66
CA LYS A 134 -4.21 -4.84 -15.14
C LYS A 134 -4.74 -4.50 -16.54
N GLY A 135 -4.45 -5.34 -17.52
CA GLY A 135 -4.89 -5.11 -18.90
C GLY A 135 -4.22 -3.88 -19.53
N ASN A 136 -5.02 -3.05 -20.16
CA ASN A 136 -4.56 -1.83 -20.82
C ASN A 136 -5.41 -0.63 -20.36
N PRO A 137 -5.21 -0.14 -19.13
CA PRO A 137 -6.03 0.95 -18.59
C PRO A 137 -5.71 2.28 -19.24
N TYR A 138 -6.69 3.19 -19.17
CA TYR A 138 -6.54 4.55 -19.66
C TYR A 138 -5.42 5.28 -18.94
N PHE A 139 -4.65 6.05 -19.70
CA PHE A 139 -3.61 6.93 -19.16
C PHE A 139 -3.44 8.13 -20.09
N GLU A 140 -3.47 9.32 -19.53
CA GLU A 140 -3.24 10.56 -20.26
C GLU A 140 -1.97 11.24 -19.76
N VAL A 141 -1.09 11.59 -20.70
CA VAL A 141 0.16 12.26 -20.36
C VAL A 141 -0.06 13.77 -20.41
N GLU A 142 0.19 14.43 -19.29
CA GLU A 142 0.22 15.89 -19.23
C GLU A 142 1.68 16.37 -19.20
N TYR A 143 2.01 17.26 -20.09
CA TYR A 143 3.33 17.87 -20.13
C TYR A 143 3.26 19.24 -19.46
N THR A 144 4.02 19.41 -18.39
CA THR A 144 4.20 20.73 -17.77
C THR A 144 5.39 21.43 -18.39
N SER A 145 5.18 22.66 -18.82
CA SER A 145 6.24 23.49 -19.36
C SER A 145 7.15 24.06 -18.26
#